data_3593aa20962d44eff2d13eb5d17dcb33
#
_entry.id   3593aa20962d44eff2d13eb5d17dcb33
#
_cell.length_a   1.000
_cell.length_b   1.000
_cell.length_c   1.000
_cell.angle_alpha   90.00
_cell.angle_beta   90.00
_cell.angle_gamma   90.00
#
_symmetry.space_group_name_H-M   'P 1'
#
loop_
_entity.id
_entity.type
_entity.pdbx_description
1 polymer ?
#
loop_
_entity_poly.entity_id
_entity_poly.type
_entity_poly.pdbx_seq_one_letter_code
_entity_poly.pdbx_strand_id
1 'polypeptide(L)'
;MGPNGSGKSTLLRCVYRALRPTAGTVRLGEEDVYAISARESARRLAALPQEAVSEFDFTVAEVVAMGRLPHQRSMARATDEDLRTCEAALAGVGAGHLTDRGFLTLSGGEKQRVLIARALAQQPRVLILDEPTNHLDIAQQLEVLALVRESGLTVLTALHDLNLAALHCDLIHVIDAGRIVASGPPHDVLTPALLAEVFGVRAHRVPHPETGAVQLLFDRLQPA
;
A
#
# COMPACT_ATOMS: atom_id res chain seq x y z
N MET A 1 10.43 3.20 2.96
CA MET A 1 11.37 3.49 1.85
C MET A 1 12.68 2.76 2.09
N GLY A 2 13.53 2.57 1.06
CA GLY A 2 14.87 1.96 1.17
C GLY A 2 15.26 1.25 -0.14
N PRO A 3 16.55 0.92 -0.33
CA PRO A 3 17.03 0.24 -1.52
C PRO A 3 16.44 -1.17 -1.68
N ASN A 4 16.65 -1.79 -2.85
CA ASN A 4 16.21 -3.17 -3.06
C ASN A 4 16.95 -4.11 -2.11
N GLY A 5 16.22 -5.09 -1.56
CA GLY A 5 16.77 -6.03 -0.58
C GLY A 5 16.92 -5.47 0.85
N SER A 6 16.56 -4.21 1.13
CA SER A 6 16.65 -3.64 2.48
C SER A 6 15.71 -4.24 3.53
N GLY A 7 14.70 -5.05 3.11
CA GLY A 7 13.77 -5.73 4.01
C GLY A 7 12.37 -5.11 4.09
N LYS A 8 12.01 -4.13 3.23
CA LYS A 8 10.69 -3.48 3.21
C LYS A 8 9.53 -4.46 3.16
N SER A 9 9.48 -5.29 2.11
CA SER A 9 8.40 -6.27 1.91
C SER A 9 8.40 -7.33 3.00
N THR A 10 9.56 -7.72 3.54
CA THR A 10 9.64 -8.64 4.68
C THR A 10 8.99 -8.04 5.91
N LEU A 11 9.27 -6.76 6.21
CA LEU A 11 8.63 -6.04 7.31
C LEU A 11 7.11 -5.97 7.11
N LEU A 12 6.64 -5.58 5.92
CA LEU A 12 5.21 -5.53 5.62
C LEU A 12 4.55 -6.90 5.78
N ARG A 13 5.19 -7.98 5.28
CA ARG A 13 4.70 -9.36 5.44
C ARG A 13 4.58 -9.79 6.90
N CYS A 14 5.46 -9.29 7.78
CA CYS A 14 5.30 -9.48 9.22
C CYS A 14 4.10 -8.70 9.76
N VAL A 15 3.86 -7.47 9.30
CA VAL A 15 2.74 -6.65 9.78
C VAL A 15 1.39 -7.26 9.41
N TYR A 16 1.22 -7.73 8.17
CA TYR A 16 -0.04 -8.37 7.76
C TYR A 16 -0.06 -9.91 7.94
N ARG A 17 0.87 -10.45 8.74
CA ARG A 17 0.90 -11.86 9.19
C ARG A 17 1.15 -12.91 8.10
N ALA A 18 1.70 -12.55 6.95
CA ALA A 18 2.17 -13.52 5.96
C ALA A 18 3.49 -14.18 6.39
N LEU A 19 4.30 -13.48 7.19
CA LEU A 19 5.49 -14.01 7.84
C LEU A 19 5.38 -13.79 9.34
N ARG A 20 5.80 -14.77 10.15
CA ARG A 20 5.90 -14.60 11.60
C ARG A 20 7.29 -14.06 11.96
N PRO A 21 7.40 -12.94 12.69
CA PRO A 21 8.69 -12.43 13.13
C PRO A 21 9.33 -13.42 14.12
N THR A 22 10.64 -13.56 14.07
CA THR A 22 11.40 -14.42 15.00
C THR A 22 11.53 -13.80 16.37
N ALA A 23 11.44 -12.47 16.45
CA ALA A 23 11.48 -11.71 17.70
C ALA A 23 10.70 -10.39 17.54
N GLY A 24 10.35 -9.76 18.63
CA GLY A 24 9.57 -8.52 18.66
C GLY A 24 8.08 -8.77 18.58
N THR A 25 7.29 -7.67 18.55
CA THR A 25 5.83 -7.69 18.50
C THR A 25 5.32 -6.71 17.44
N VAL A 26 4.22 -7.05 16.79
CA VAL A 26 3.48 -6.13 15.90
C VAL A 26 2.18 -5.77 16.59
N ARG A 27 2.00 -4.49 16.88
CA ARG A 27 0.82 -4.01 17.61
C ARG A 27 -0.07 -3.13 16.73
N LEU A 28 -1.37 -3.28 16.90
CA LEU A 28 -2.39 -2.38 16.38
C LEU A 28 -3.10 -1.73 17.58
N GLY A 29 -2.76 -0.49 17.90
CA GLY A 29 -3.07 0.09 19.20
C GLY A 29 -2.37 -0.68 20.31
N GLU A 30 -3.13 -1.11 21.31
CA GLU A 30 -2.63 -1.88 22.46
C GLU A 30 -2.51 -3.40 22.18
N GLU A 31 -3.12 -3.90 21.12
CA GLU A 31 -3.24 -5.34 20.87
C GLU A 31 -2.12 -5.86 19.97
N ASP A 32 -1.50 -6.98 20.37
CA ASP A 32 -0.60 -7.74 19.51
C ASP A 32 -1.40 -8.45 18.41
N VAL A 33 -1.10 -8.15 17.15
CA VAL A 33 -1.81 -8.75 16.01
C VAL A 33 -1.64 -10.28 15.95
N TYR A 34 -0.60 -10.83 16.58
CA TYR A 34 -0.37 -12.27 16.64
C TYR A 34 -1.08 -12.96 17.82
N ALA A 35 -1.57 -12.20 18.80
CA ALA A 35 -2.36 -12.73 19.92
C ALA A 35 -3.84 -12.93 19.57
N ILE A 36 -4.36 -12.21 18.56
CA ILE A 36 -5.73 -12.33 18.09
C ILE A 36 -5.85 -13.37 16.95
N SER A 37 -7.07 -13.84 16.68
CA SER A 37 -7.30 -14.77 15.56
C SER A 37 -6.94 -14.16 14.21
N ALA A 38 -6.57 -14.99 13.22
CA ALA A 38 -6.29 -14.51 11.85
C ALA A 38 -7.49 -13.76 11.27
N ARG A 39 -8.69 -14.22 11.54
CA ARG A 39 -9.94 -13.60 11.10
C ARG A 39 -10.14 -12.22 11.73
N GLU A 40 -9.91 -12.09 13.02
CA GLU A 40 -10.00 -10.80 13.71
C GLU A 40 -8.94 -9.82 13.23
N SER A 41 -7.71 -10.27 13.03
CA SER A 41 -6.65 -9.48 12.40
C SER A 41 -7.07 -9.02 10.99
N ALA A 42 -7.63 -9.92 10.17
CA ALA A 42 -8.10 -9.61 8.82
C ALA A 42 -9.30 -8.66 8.76
N ARG A 43 -10.06 -8.46 9.83
CA ARG A 43 -11.07 -7.39 9.93
C ARG A 43 -10.49 -6.01 10.20
N ARG A 44 -9.24 -5.94 10.63
CA ARG A 44 -8.58 -4.70 11.03
C ARG A 44 -7.47 -4.27 10.09
N LEU A 45 -6.81 -5.26 9.44
CA LEU A 45 -5.69 -5.07 8.54
C LEU A 45 -6.04 -5.62 7.16
N ALA A 46 -6.09 -4.77 6.15
CA ALA A 46 -6.12 -5.21 4.76
C ALA A 46 -4.74 -5.05 4.14
N ALA A 47 -4.35 -5.99 3.30
CA ALA A 47 -3.08 -5.94 2.61
C ALA A 47 -3.24 -6.12 1.11
N LEU A 48 -2.50 -5.31 0.35
CA LEU A 48 -2.27 -5.47 -1.08
C LEU A 48 -0.79 -5.80 -1.27
N PRO A 49 -0.45 -7.10 -1.41
CA PRO A 49 0.92 -7.53 -1.68
C PRO A 49 1.34 -7.16 -3.11
N GLN A 50 2.63 -7.09 -3.36
CA GLN A 50 3.22 -6.74 -4.66
C GLN A 50 2.77 -7.66 -5.79
N GLU A 51 2.60 -8.95 -5.52
CA GLU A 51 2.13 -9.95 -6.48
C GLU A 51 0.77 -10.49 -6.05
N ALA A 52 -0.28 -10.07 -6.73
CA ALA A 52 -1.61 -10.66 -6.64
C ALA A 52 -1.95 -11.30 -7.99
N VAL A 53 -1.24 -12.39 -8.34
CA VAL A 53 -1.57 -13.13 -9.56
C VAL A 53 -2.74 -14.05 -9.25
N SER A 54 -3.87 -13.81 -9.90
CA SER A 54 -4.96 -14.78 -9.99
C SER A 54 -4.82 -15.51 -11.32
N GLU A 55 -4.67 -16.81 -11.29
CA GLU A 55 -4.74 -17.66 -12.50
C GLU A 55 -6.20 -17.96 -12.89
N PHE A 56 -7.15 -17.59 -12.05
CA PHE A 56 -8.57 -17.85 -12.25
C PHE A 56 -9.27 -16.64 -12.83
N ASP A 57 -10.16 -16.88 -13.77
CA ASP A 57 -10.96 -15.85 -14.43
C ASP A 57 -12.19 -15.50 -13.58
N PHE A 58 -11.95 -14.73 -12.50
CA PHE A 58 -13.01 -14.16 -11.68
C PHE A 58 -13.53 -12.87 -12.30
N THR A 59 -14.80 -12.58 -12.10
CA THR A 59 -15.36 -11.25 -12.35
C THR A 59 -14.84 -10.24 -11.34
N VAL A 60 -14.89 -8.96 -11.68
CA VAL A 60 -14.53 -7.88 -10.75
C VAL A 60 -15.36 -7.94 -9.47
N ALA A 61 -16.67 -8.22 -9.58
CA ALA A 61 -17.54 -8.40 -8.41
C ALA A 61 -17.05 -9.51 -7.49
N GLU A 62 -16.67 -10.67 -8.03
CA GLU A 62 -16.15 -11.80 -7.26
C GLU A 62 -14.82 -11.46 -6.56
N VAL A 63 -13.90 -10.77 -7.27
CA VAL A 63 -12.63 -10.32 -6.69
C VAL A 63 -12.87 -9.39 -5.50
N VAL A 64 -13.77 -8.42 -5.62
CA VAL A 64 -14.06 -7.47 -4.54
C VAL A 64 -14.79 -8.16 -3.39
N ALA A 65 -15.70 -9.10 -3.68
CA ALA A 65 -16.41 -9.89 -2.66
C ALA A 65 -15.46 -10.73 -1.79
N MET A 66 -14.27 -11.12 -2.28
CA MET A 66 -13.24 -11.77 -1.45
C MET A 66 -12.81 -10.90 -0.26
N GLY A 67 -12.91 -9.56 -0.37
CA GLY A 67 -12.68 -8.64 0.74
C GLY A 67 -13.63 -8.84 1.93
N ARG A 68 -14.81 -9.43 1.69
CA ARG A 68 -15.82 -9.70 2.74
C ARG A 68 -15.60 -11.01 3.50
N LEU A 69 -14.70 -11.89 3.04
CA LEU A 69 -14.45 -13.21 3.66
C LEU A 69 -14.23 -13.15 5.20
N PRO A 70 -13.50 -12.17 5.76
CA PRO A 70 -13.32 -12.07 7.20
C PRO A 70 -14.63 -11.76 7.96
N HIS A 71 -15.64 -11.20 7.31
CA HIS A 71 -16.91 -10.85 7.91
C HIS A 71 -17.97 -11.96 7.80
N GLN A 72 -17.85 -12.83 6.80
CA GLN A 72 -18.81 -13.91 6.57
C GLN A 72 -18.69 -15.02 7.62
N ARG A 73 -19.80 -15.56 8.09
CA ARG A 73 -19.82 -16.79 8.89
C ARG A 73 -19.73 -17.98 7.93
N SER A 74 -18.68 -18.80 8.09
CA SER A 74 -18.37 -20.05 7.38
C SER A 74 -19.40 -20.49 6.31
N MET A 75 -19.02 -20.49 5.01
CA MET A 75 -19.81 -20.93 3.85
C MET A 75 -21.22 -20.30 3.66
N ALA A 76 -21.55 -19.24 4.39
CA ALA A 76 -22.77 -18.49 4.17
C ALA A 76 -22.70 -17.70 2.86
N ARG A 77 -23.83 -17.57 2.17
CA ARG A 77 -23.95 -16.65 1.02
C ARG A 77 -23.66 -15.21 1.50
N ALA A 78 -23.11 -14.39 0.58
CA ALA A 78 -22.98 -12.96 0.82
C ALA A 78 -24.32 -12.36 1.24
N THR A 79 -24.30 -11.51 2.26
CA THR A 79 -25.48 -10.77 2.70
C THR A 79 -25.71 -9.55 1.80
N ASP A 80 -26.91 -8.96 1.85
CA ASP A 80 -27.20 -7.70 1.15
C ASP A 80 -26.27 -6.57 1.63
N GLU A 81 -25.82 -6.61 2.88
CA GLU A 81 -24.83 -5.68 3.42
C GLU A 81 -23.46 -5.86 2.77
N ASP A 82 -23.02 -7.12 2.60
CA ASP A 82 -21.77 -7.42 1.90
C ASP A 82 -21.79 -6.92 0.46
N LEU A 83 -22.91 -7.14 -0.26
CA LEU A 83 -23.07 -6.67 -1.63
C LEU A 83 -23.00 -5.13 -1.72
N ARG A 84 -23.75 -4.42 -0.88
CA ARG A 84 -23.72 -2.95 -0.82
C ARG A 84 -22.32 -2.43 -0.47
N THR A 85 -21.59 -3.10 0.41
CA THR A 85 -20.23 -2.72 0.78
C THR A 85 -19.28 -2.87 -0.41
N CYS A 86 -19.41 -3.95 -1.18
CA CYS A 86 -18.62 -4.18 -2.40
C CYS A 86 -18.93 -3.14 -3.48
N GLU A 87 -20.20 -2.83 -3.70
CA GLU A 87 -20.65 -1.81 -4.66
C GLU A 87 -20.11 -0.42 -4.27
N ALA A 88 -20.21 -0.06 -3.00
CA ALA A 88 -19.67 1.21 -2.48
C ALA A 88 -18.14 1.29 -2.65
N ALA A 89 -17.42 0.19 -2.39
CA ALA A 89 -15.98 0.13 -2.57
C ALA A 89 -15.58 0.29 -4.06
N LEU A 90 -16.29 -0.37 -4.98
CA LEU A 90 -16.08 -0.21 -6.43
C LEU A 90 -16.40 1.20 -6.90
N ALA A 91 -17.48 1.80 -6.43
CA ALA A 91 -17.83 3.18 -6.75
C ALA A 91 -16.77 4.16 -6.24
N GLY A 92 -16.28 3.95 -5.01
CA GLY A 92 -15.25 4.79 -4.39
C GLY A 92 -13.92 4.83 -5.14
N VAL A 93 -13.59 3.78 -5.91
CA VAL A 93 -12.40 3.73 -6.76
C VAL A 93 -12.69 4.02 -8.25
N GLY A 94 -13.91 4.43 -8.59
CA GLY A 94 -14.32 4.69 -9.97
C GLY A 94 -14.40 3.44 -10.86
N ALA A 95 -14.51 2.24 -10.28
CA ALA A 95 -14.50 0.96 -11.00
C ALA A 95 -15.88 0.28 -11.10
N GLY A 96 -16.97 0.94 -10.71
CA GLY A 96 -18.32 0.36 -10.72
C GLY A 96 -18.78 -0.14 -12.10
N HIS A 97 -18.35 0.51 -13.18
CA HIS A 97 -18.66 0.11 -14.56
C HIS A 97 -17.96 -1.19 -15.00
N LEU A 98 -17.03 -1.71 -14.21
CA LEU A 98 -16.26 -2.92 -14.51
C LEU A 98 -16.80 -4.18 -13.82
N THR A 99 -17.86 -4.06 -13.02
CA THR A 99 -18.39 -5.09 -12.10
C THR A 99 -18.48 -6.49 -12.72
N ASP A 100 -19.02 -6.60 -13.93
CA ASP A 100 -19.26 -7.87 -14.63
C ASP A 100 -18.12 -8.30 -15.54
N ARG A 101 -17.05 -7.50 -15.65
CA ARG A 101 -15.90 -7.84 -16.50
C ARG A 101 -15.01 -8.89 -15.82
N GLY A 102 -14.39 -9.76 -16.63
CA GLY A 102 -13.35 -10.67 -16.18
C GLY A 102 -12.12 -9.88 -15.70
N PHE A 103 -11.62 -10.16 -14.49
CA PHE A 103 -10.50 -9.44 -13.88
C PHE A 103 -9.23 -9.51 -14.74
N LEU A 104 -8.99 -10.64 -15.42
CA LEU A 104 -7.82 -10.81 -16.29
C LEU A 104 -7.83 -9.91 -17.52
N THR A 105 -9.01 -9.46 -17.97
CA THR A 105 -9.16 -8.59 -19.15
C THR A 105 -8.90 -7.11 -18.88
N LEU A 106 -8.69 -6.75 -17.61
CA LEU A 106 -8.49 -5.37 -17.19
C LEU A 106 -7.07 -4.88 -17.49
N SER A 107 -6.94 -3.58 -17.75
CA SER A 107 -5.64 -2.89 -17.76
C SER A 107 -4.96 -2.90 -16.37
N GLY A 108 -3.66 -2.59 -16.31
CA GLY A 108 -2.93 -2.54 -15.04
C GLY A 108 -3.55 -1.59 -14.02
N GLY A 109 -3.92 -0.38 -14.43
CA GLY A 109 -4.57 0.61 -13.57
C GLY A 109 -5.96 0.19 -13.12
N GLU A 110 -6.78 -0.42 -14.01
CA GLU A 110 -8.09 -0.97 -13.64
C GLU A 110 -7.94 -2.10 -12.61
N LYS A 111 -7.00 -3.03 -12.84
CA LYS A 111 -6.68 -4.10 -11.87
C LYS A 111 -6.31 -3.54 -10.51
N GLN A 112 -5.45 -2.52 -10.49
CA GLN A 112 -5.01 -1.90 -9.24
C GLN A 112 -6.18 -1.27 -8.49
N ARG A 113 -7.06 -0.52 -9.16
CA ARG A 113 -8.26 0.04 -8.55
C ARG A 113 -9.18 -1.05 -7.98
N VAL A 114 -9.42 -2.14 -8.72
CA VAL A 114 -10.22 -3.28 -8.24
C VAL A 114 -9.59 -3.94 -7.01
N LEU A 115 -8.27 -4.11 -6.96
CA LEU A 115 -7.58 -4.67 -5.80
C LEU A 115 -7.65 -3.75 -4.58
N ILE A 116 -7.60 -2.43 -4.79
CA ILE A 116 -7.84 -1.44 -3.72
C ILE A 116 -9.31 -1.53 -3.26
N ALA A 117 -10.29 -1.61 -4.17
CA ALA A 117 -11.70 -1.81 -3.81
C ALA A 117 -11.90 -3.07 -2.96
N ARG A 118 -11.26 -4.18 -3.31
CA ARG A 118 -11.26 -5.41 -2.50
C ARG A 118 -10.73 -5.15 -1.07
N ALA A 119 -9.64 -4.42 -0.95
CA ALA A 119 -9.06 -4.09 0.35
C ALA A 119 -9.98 -3.16 1.16
N LEU A 120 -10.61 -2.17 0.52
CA LEU A 120 -11.58 -1.27 1.14
C LEU A 120 -12.88 -1.98 1.54
N ALA A 121 -13.37 -2.93 0.72
CA ALA A 121 -14.53 -3.76 1.03
C ALA A 121 -14.34 -4.58 2.33
N GLN A 122 -13.11 -4.85 2.71
CA GLN A 122 -12.77 -5.48 3.99
C GLN A 122 -13.04 -4.56 5.19
N GLN A 123 -13.25 -3.24 4.99
CA GLN A 123 -13.47 -2.23 6.03
C GLN A 123 -12.36 -2.24 7.11
N PRO A 124 -11.10 -2.17 6.71
CA PRO A 124 -9.98 -2.26 7.65
C PRO A 124 -9.80 -0.94 8.42
N ARG A 125 -9.01 -0.99 9.51
CA ARG A 125 -8.48 0.21 10.18
C ARG A 125 -7.15 0.66 9.61
N VAL A 126 -6.37 -0.31 9.10
CA VAL A 126 -5.06 -0.06 8.50
C VAL A 126 -5.00 -0.77 7.15
N LEU A 127 -4.55 -0.04 6.14
CA LEU A 127 -4.30 -0.53 4.80
C LEU A 127 -2.79 -0.66 4.58
N ILE A 128 -2.34 -1.84 4.16
CA ILE A 128 -0.93 -2.13 3.90
C ILE A 128 -0.75 -2.33 2.40
N LEU A 129 0.14 -1.55 1.80
CA LEU A 129 0.39 -1.56 0.36
C LEU A 129 1.87 -1.85 0.09
N ASP A 130 2.16 -2.95 -0.59
CA ASP A 130 3.52 -3.29 -0.99
C ASP A 130 3.71 -2.92 -2.46
N GLU A 131 4.35 -1.77 -2.72
CA GLU A 131 4.65 -1.23 -4.04
C GLU A 131 3.41 -1.03 -4.94
N PRO A 132 2.36 -0.31 -4.47
CA PRO A 132 1.08 -0.21 -5.17
C PRO A 132 1.15 0.54 -6.50
N THR A 133 2.24 1.21 -6.79
CA THR A 133 2.45 2.03 -7.99
C THR A 133 3.30 1.35 -9.06
N ASN A 134 3.77 0.13 -8.82
CA ASN A 134 4.60 -0.59 -9.78
C ASN A 134 3.83 -0.91 -11.06
N HIS A 135 4.51 -0.79 -12.20
CA HIS A 135 3.98 -1.04 -13.54
C HIS A 135 2.81 -0.13 -13.97
N LEU A 136 2.56 0.95 -13.23
CA LEU A 136 1.57 1.97 -13.57
C LEU A 136 2.26 3.16 -14.25
N ASP A 137 1.58 3.81 -15.19
CA ASP A 137 2.01 5.10 -15.70
C ASP A 137 1.85 6.20 -14.64
N ILE A 138 2.45 7.37 -14.89
CA ILE A 138 2.50 8.47 -13.94
C ILE A 138 1.09 8.92 -13.49
N ALA A 139 0.14 9.02 -14.45
CA ALA A 139 -1.21 9.45 -14.14
C ALA A 139 -1.90 8.45 -13.20
N GLN A 140 -1.79 7.16 -13.51
CA GLN A 140 -2.33 6.07 -12.70
C GLN A 140 -1.69 5.99 -11.30
N GLN A 141 -0.37 6.24 -11.19
CA GLN A 141 0.31 6.30 -9.89
C GLN A 141 -0.27 7.39 -9.00
N LEU A 142 -0.46 8.59 -9.55
CA LEU A 142 -1.04 9.73 -8.82
C LEU A 142 -2.49 9.45 -8.42
N GLU A 143 -3.30 8.90 -9.33
CA GLU A 143 -4.69 8.51 -9.05
C GLU A 143 -4.77 7.49 -7.89
N VAL A 144 -3.96 6.45 -7.93
CA VAL A 144 -3.93 5.41 -6.88
C VAL A 144 -3.54 6.00 -5.52
N LEU A 145 -2.52 6.86 -5.47
CA LEU A 145 -2.09 7.47 -4.21
C LEU A 145 -3.12 8.49 -3.69
N ALA A 146 -3.81 9.22 -4.58
CA ALA A 146 -4.92 10.09 -4.21
C ALA A 146 -6.08 9.29 -3.60
N LEU A 147 -6.53 8.23 -4.26
CA LEU A 147 -7.57 7.31 -3.75
C LEU A 147 -7.24 6.77 -2.36
N VAL A 148 -6.00 6.33 -2.17
CA VAL A 148 -5.53 5.82 -0.88
C VAL A 148 -5.58 6.90 0.19
N ARG A 149 -5.15 8.11 -0.11
CA ARG A 149 -5.19 9.26 0.82
C ARG A 149 -6.62 9.67 1.16
N GLU A 150 -7.51 9.73 0.18
CA GLU A 150 -8.94 10.07 0.35
C GLU A 150 -9.72 9.03 1.15
N SER A 151 -9.22 7.79 1.26
CA SER A 151 -9.85 6.74 2.06
C SER A 151 -9.93 7.07 3.55
N GLY A 152 -9.14 8.02 4.05
CA GLY A 152 -9.07 8.41 5.46
C GLY A 152 -8.52 7.34 6.40
N LEU A 153 -7.98 6.24 5.86
CA LEU A 153 -7.40 5.14 6.62
C LEU A 153 -5.96 5.45 7.05
N THR A 154 -5.51 4.79 8.10
CA THR A 154 -4.07 4.69 8.36
C THR A 154 -3.45 3.78 7.29
N VAL A 155 -2.46 4.30 6.57
CA VAL A 155 -1.83 3.56 5.46
C VAL A 155 -0.36 3.34 5.74
N LEU A 156 0.09 2.09 5.60
CA LEU A 156 1.50 1.71 5.60
C LEU A 156 1.87 1.23 4.21
N THR A 157 2.72 1.98 3.51
CA THR A 157 3.09 1.63 2.13
C THR A 157 4.59 1.54 1.92
N ALA A 158 5.02 0.58 1.10
CA ALA A 158 6.35 0.60 0.50
C ALA A 158 6.26 1.33 -0.85
N LEU A 159 7.05 2.39 -1.01
CA LEU A 159 7.17 3.12 -2.26
C LEU A 159 8.63 3.13 -2.71
N HIS A 160 8.88 3.09 -4.01
CA HIS A 160 10.21 3.25 -4.60
C HIS A 160 10.52 4.68 -4.98
N ASP A 161 9.52 5.42 -5.44
CA ASP A 161 9.69 6.81 -5.86
C ASP A 161 9.71 7.74 -4.63
N LEU A 162 10.85 8.41 -4.46
CA LEU A 162 11.10 9.33 -3.34
C LEU A 162 10.25 10.60 -3.45
N ASN A 163 9.95 11.06 -4.67
CA ASN A 163 9.12 12.23 -4.88
C ASN A 163 7.64 11.93 -4.60
N LEU A 164 7.16 10.76 -5.02
CA LEU A 164 5.81 10.31 -4.65
C LEU A 164 5.67 10.15 -3.14
N ALA A 165 6.69 9.60 -2.47
CA ALA A 165 6.67 9.49 -1.02
C ALA A 165 6.70 10.86 -0.32
N ALA A 166 7.51 11.81 -0.83
CA ALA A 166 7.57 13.17 -0.30
C ALA A 166 6.23 13.91 -0.43
N LEU A 167 5.48 13.64 -1.50
CA LEU A 167 4.21 14.30 -1.80
C LEU A 167 3.03 13.69 -1.03
N HIS A 168 3.01 12.38 -0.84
CA HIS A 168 1.83 11.66 -0.36
C HIS A 168 1.94 11.10 1.06
N CYS A 169 3.15 10.98 1.63
CA CYS A 169 3.33 10.41 2.97
C CYS A 169 3.47 11.50 4.03
N ASP A 170 2.83 11.31 5.18
CA ASP A 170 2.99 12.19 6.34
C ASP A 170 4.28 11.84 7.10
N LEU A 171 4.65 10.56 7.11
CA LEU A 171 5.87 10.03 7.74
C LEU A 171 6.61 9.09 6.78
N ILE A 172 7.92 9.17 6.80
CA ILE A 172 8.82 8.27 6.06
C ILE A 172 9.70 7.51 7.05
N HIS A 173 9.76 6.19 6.90
CA HIS A 173 10.75 5.33 7.53
C HIS A 173 11.70 4.83 6.46
N VAL A 174 12.99 5.10 6.61
CA VAL A 174 14.02 4.59 5.70
C VAL A 174 14.64 3.33 6.29
N ILE A 175 14.59 2.26 5.50
CA ILE A 175 15.14 0.95 5.90
C ILE A 175 16.37 0.70 5.04
N ASP A 176 17.48 0.39 5.70
CA ASP A 176 18.70 -0.07 5.07
C ASP A 176 19.25 -1.28 5.82
N ALA A 177 19.69 -2.32 5.10
CA ALA A 177 20.25 -3.57 5.64
C ALA A 177 19.40 -4.15 6.80
N GLY A 178 18.07 -4.11 6.71
CA GLY A 178 17.13 -4.64 7.72
C GLY A 178 16.95 -3.75 8.96
N ARG A 179 17.43 -2.51 8.95
CA ARG A 179 17.31 -1.57 10.07
C ARG A 179 16.63 -0.28 9.62
N ILE A 180 15.83 0.33 10.50
CA ILE A 180 15.33 1.69 10.29
C ILE A 180 16.48 2.65 10.63
N VAL A 181 16.99 3.35 9.60
CA VAL A 181 18.10 4.29 9.72
C VAL A 181 17.64 5.75 9.87
N ALA A 182 16.43 6.06 9.42
CA ALA A 182 15.80 7.37 9.61
C ALA A 182 14.28 7.24 9.67
N SER A 183 13.63 8.15 10.40
CA SER A 183 12.19 8.19 10.59
C SER A 183 11.74 9.61 10.90
N GLY A 184 10.70 10.09 10.22
CA GLY A 184 10.14 11.43 10.43
C GLY A 184 9.35 11.94 9.22
N PRO A 185 8.92 13.21 9.25
CA PRO A 185 8.31 13.86 8.10
C PRO A 185 9.26 13.89 6.89
N PRO A 186 8.72 13.94 5.66
CA PRO A 186 9.53 13.91 4.44
C PRO A 186 10.65 14.96 4.40
N HIS A 187 10.38 16.18 4.86
CA HIS A 187 11.35 17.26 4.83
C HIS A 187 12.53 17.07 5.79
N ASP A 188 12.34 16.31 6.88
CA ASP A 188 13.40 16.00 7.84
C ASP A 188 14.24 14.80 7.41
N VAL A 189 13.58 13.81 6.78
CA VAL A 189 14.20 12.53 6.44
C VAL A 189 14.92 12.58 5.09
N LEU A 190 14.33 13.21 4.07
CA LEU A 190 14.89 13.23 2.71
C LEU A 190 15.99 14.27 2.55
N THR A 191 17.08 14.11 3.31
CA THR A 191 18.24 14.99 3.24
C THR A 191 19.24 14.52 2.19
N PRO A 192 20.01 15.44 1.54
CA PRO A 192 21.04 15.05 0.57
C PRO A 192 22.06 14.06 1.14
N ALA A 193 22.42 14.19 2.43
CA ALA A 193 23.36 13.29 3.10
C ALA A 193 22.80 11.87 3.20
N LEU A 194 21.57 11.70 3.69
CA LEU A 194 20.91 10.39 3.79
C LEU A 194 20.72 9.74 2.40
N LEU A 195 20.35 10.55 1.39
CA LEU A 195 20.13 10.06 0.04
C LEU A 195 21.43 9.59 -0.61
N ALA A 196 22.56 10.27 -0.35
CA ALA A 196 23.87 9.82 -0.78
C ALA A 196 24.30 8.54 -0.09
N GLU A 197 24.13 8.45 1.22
CA GLU A 197 24.52 7.30 2.04
C GLU A 197 23.73 6.04 1.72
N VAL A 198 22.38 6.14 1.71
CA VAL A 198 21.49 4.98 1.62
C VAL A 198 21.14 4.61 0.19
N PHE A 199 20.93 5.60 -0.68
CA PHE A 199 20.45 5.38 -2.05
C PHE A 199 21.55 5.55 -3.11
N GLY A 200 22.75 6.03 -2.71
CA GLY A 200 23.87 6.19 -3.61
C GLY A 200 23.65 7.27 -4.67
N VAL A 201 22.86 8.30 -4.39
CA VAL A 201 22.54 9.38 -5.32
C VAL A 201 22.85 10.75 -4.72
N ARG A 202 23.29 11.68 -5.57
CA ARG A 202 23.29 13.09 -5.19
C ARG A 202 21.90 13.65 -5.41
N ALA A 203 21.35 14.33 -4.43
CA ALA A 203 20.03 14.93 -4.54
C ALA A 203 20.07 16.41 -4.16
N HIS A 204 19.34 17.23 -4.93
CA HIS A 204 19.05 18.61 -4.62
C HIS A 204 17.58 18.74 -4.24
N ARG A 205 17.32 19.47 -3.16
CA ARG A 205 15.96 19.71 -2.66
C ARG A 205 15.46 21.03 -3.21
N VAL A 206 14.30 21.00 -3.84
CA VAL A 206 13.57 22.21 -4.27
C VAL A 206 12.14 22.14 -3.75
N PRO A 207 11.48 23.27 -3.45
CA PRO A 207 10.06 23.25 -3.10
C PRO A 207 9.22 22.98 -4.35
N HIS A 208 8.19 22.16 -4.21
CA HIS A 208 7.17 21.99 -5.25
C HIS A 208 6.42 23.34 -5.44
N PRO A 209 6.27 23.85 -6.67
CA PRO A 209 5.78 25.22 -6.90
C PRO A 209 4.37 25.48 -6.36
N GLU A 210 3.51 24.49 -6.34
CA GLU A 210 2.13 24.64 -5.90
C GLU A 210 1.91 24.23 -4.44
N THR A 211 2.55 23.13 -3.99
CA THR A 211 2.29 22.53 -2.67
C THR A 211 3.33 22.91 -1.62
N GLY A 212 4.51 23.39 -2.03
CA GLY A 212 5.65 23.61 -1.15
C GLY A 212 6.32 22.32 -0.65
N ALA A 213 5.80 21.15 -1.02
CA ALA A 213 6.37 19.87 -0.63
C ALA A 213 7.80 19.71 -1.16
N VAL A 214 8.62 18.89 -0.50
CA VAL A 214 9.98 18.58 -0.96
C VAL A 214 9.91 17.86 -2.29
N GLN A 215 10.61 18.42 -3.29
CA GLN A 215 10.86 17.78 -4.57
C GLN A 215 12.36 17.51 -4.70
N LEU A 216 12.72 16.33 -5.16
CA LEU A 216 14.11 15.90 -5.30
C LEU A 216 14.52 15.89 -6.77
N LEU A 217 15.64 16.54 -7.07
CA LEU A 217 16.34 16.46 -8.36
C LEU A 217 17.58 15.59 -8.14
N PHE A 218 17.76 14.59 -8.99
CA PHE A 218 18.81 13.58 -8.80
C PHE A 218 19.94 13.72 -9.81
N ASP A 219 21.17 13.60 -9.30
CA ASP A 219 22.38 13.44 -10.09
C ASP A 219 23.13 12.17 -9.70
N ARG A 220 24.00 11.70 -10.58
CA ARG A 220 24.92 10.61 -10.22
C ARG A 220 25.93 11.10 -9.19
N LEU A 221 26.21 10.27 -8.17
CA LEU A 221 27.42 10.45 -7.38
C LEU A 221 28.62 10.30 -8.31
N GLN A 222 29.47 11.34 -8.39
CA GLN A 222 30.75 11.20 -9.09
C GLN A 222 31.64 10.31 -8.22
N PRO A 223 32.33 9.30 -8.81
CA PRO A 223 33.37 8.57 -8.09
C PRO A 223 34.46 9.56 -7.66
N ALA A 224 34.87 9.45 -6.40
CA ALA A 224 35.97 10.24 -5.85
C ALA A 224 37.28 9.83 -6.49
#